data_8bc2b5c6f1ded409e9469b7169ab57ea
#
_entry.id   8bc2b5c6f1ded409e9469b7169ab57ea
#
_cell.length_a   1.000
_cell.length_b   1.000
_cell.length_c   1.000
_cell.angle_alpha   90.00
_cell.angle_beta   90.00
_cell.angle_gamma   90.00
#
_symmetry.space_group_name_H-M   'P 1'
#
loop_
_entity.id
_entity.type
_entity.pdbx_description
1 polymer ?
#
loop_
_entity_poly.entity_id
_entity_poly.type
_entity_poly.pdbx_seq_one_letter_code
_entity_poly.pdbx_strand_id
1 'polypeptide(L)'
;YCGNGNFTLPLSQHFNQVLATEVSKTSVNAAQWNIEANQITNLKIARLSAEEFTEAYTQNREFRRLQEQGIDLKNYDFSTIFVDPPRAGVDDETLKLVARFDNVLYISCNPETLRANLDTLCQTHTIERAALFDQFPFTHHIESGVWLKKK
;
A
#
# COMPACT_ATOMS: atom_id res chain seq x y z
N TYR A 1 -0.96 -2.69 3.80
CA TYR A 1 -2.16 -2.23 4.52
C TYR A 1 -3.38 -2.26 3.58
N CYS A 2 -3.87 -3.44 3.17
CA CYS A 2 -4.98 -3.47 2.21
C CYS A 2 -6.35 -3.72 2.84
N GLY A 3 -6.40 -4.14 4.10
CA GLY A 3 -7.65 -4.46 4.76
C GLY A 3 -8.49 -5.47 3.96
N ASN A 4 -9.75 -5.15 3.76
CA ASN A 4 -10.69 -5.96 2.96
C ASN A 4 -10.55 -5.74 1.44
N GLY A 5 -9.56 -4.92 1.01
CA GLY A 5 -9.32 -4.63 -0.39
C GLY A 5 -10.09 -3.43 -0.95
N ASN A 6 -10.57 -2.52 -0.11
CA ASN A 6 -11.42 -1.39 -0.52
C ASN A 6 -10.79 -0.53 -1.62
N PHE A 7 -9.49 -0.24 -1.53
CA PHE A 7 -8.75 0.45 -2.58
C PHE A 7 -8.14 -0.53 -3.59
N THR A 8 -7.72 -1.69 -3.12
CA THR A 8 -6.96 -2.66 -3.92
C THR A 8 -7.78 -3.22 -5.09
N LEU A 9 -9.07 -3.51 -4.87
CA LEU A 9 -9.93 -4.03 -5.92
C LEU A 9 -10.14 -2.99 -7.04
N PRO A 10 -10.56 -1.73 -6.76
CA PRO A 10 -10.64 -0.70 -7.80
C PRO A 10 -9.30 -0.44 -8.50
N LEU A 11 -8.18 -0.42 -7.76
CA LEU A 11 -6.86 -0.20 -8.33
C LEU A 11 -6.46 -1.32 -9.32
N SER A 12 -6.94 -2.55 -9.13
CA SER A 12 -6.63 -3.66 -10.05
C SER A 12 -7.05 -3.40 -11.49
N GLN A 13 -8.02 -2.51 -11.72
CA GLN A 13 -8.48 -2.12 -13.07
C GLN A 13 -7.48 -1.23 -13.82
N HIS A 14 -6.51 -0.66 -13.12
CA HIS A 14 -5.54 0.31 -13.65
C HIS A 14 -4.12 -0.23 -13.79
N PHE A 15 -3.87 -1.47 -13.36
CA PHE A 15 -2.55 -2.10 -13.39
C PHE A 15 -2.62 -3.50 -14.01
N ASN A 16 -1.55 -3.92 -14.67
CA ASN A 16 -1.45 -5.27 -15.24
C ASN A 16 -1.47 -6.35 -14.14
N GLN A 17 -0.78 -6.08 -13.03
CA GLN A 17 -0.72 -6.95 -11.88
C GLN A 17 -0.73 -6.12 -10.59
N VAL A 18 -1.43 -6.61 -9.59
CA VAL A 18 -1.46 -6.01 -8.25
C VAL A 18 -1.11 -7.06 -7.21
N LEU A 19 -0.19 -6.71 -6.33
CA LEU A 19 0.10 -7.46 -5.12
C LEU A 19 -0.24 -6.59 -3.90
N ALA A 20 -1.08 -7.08 -3.04
CA ALA A 20 -1.44 -6.41 -1.80
C ALA A 20 -0.98 -7.21 -0.59
N THR A 21 -0.69 -6.52 0.51
CA THR A 21 -0.29 -7.13 1.77
C THR A 21 -1.22 -6.74 2.91
N GLU A 22 -1.52 -7.70 3.77
CA GLU A 22 -2.35 -7.52 4.96
C GLU A 22 -1.95 -8.57 6.02
N VAL A 23 -1.87 -8.13 7.27
CA VAL A 23 -1.47 -9.01 8.40
C VAL A 23 -2.65 -9.77 8.99
N SER A 24 -3.82 -9.15 9.02
CA SER A 24 -5.04 -9.71 9.59
C SER A 24 -5.58 -10.86 8.74
N LYS A 25 -5.63 -12.08 9.31
CA LYS A 25 -6.20 -13.24 8.63
C LYS A 25 -7.66 -13.02 8.20
N THR A 26 -8.45 -12.36 9.04
CA THR A 26 -9.85 -12.08 8.76
C THR A 26 -9.99 -11.14 7.56
N SER A 27 -9.19 -10.07 7.52
CA SER A 27 -9.19 -9.13 6.41
C SER A 27 -8.70 -9.77 5.11
N VAL A 28 -7.64 -10.60 5.16
CA VAL A 28 -7.16 -11.37 4.00
C VAL A 28 -8.26 -12.27 3.44
N ASN A 29 -8.98 -13.00 4.31
CA ASN A 29 -10.08 -13.85 3.87
C ASN A 29 -11.23 -13.06 3.24
N ALA A 30 -11.59 -11.91 3.83
CA ALA A 30 -12.62 -11.03 3.28
C ALA A 30 -12.19 -10.44 1.93
N ALA A 31 -10.93 -10.01 1.81
CA ALA A 31 -10.40 -9.51 0.55
C ALA A 31 -10.36 -10.59 -0.53
N GLN A 32 -9.97 -11.83 -0.19
CA GLN A 32 -9.98 -12.96 -1.12
C GLN A 32 -11.41 -13.25 -1.62
N TRP A 33 -12.40 -13.27 -0.71
CA TRP A 33 -13.80 -13.42 -1.09
C TRP A 33 -14.26 -12.29 -2.03
N ASN A 34 -13.88 -11.05 -1.76
CA ASN A 34 -14.19 -9.90 -2.61
C ASN A 34 -13.55 -10.03 -4.00
N ILE A 35 -12.30 -10.51 -4.09
CA ILE A 35 -11.62 -10.76 -5.37
C ILE A 35 -12.39 -11.78 -6.20
N GLU A 36 -12.77 -12.90 -5.59
CA GLU A 36 -13.52 -13.98 -6.24
C GLU A 36 -14.91 -13.51 -6.69
N ALA A 37 -15.65 -12.81 -5.80
CA ALA A 37 -16.98 -12.28 -6.09
C ALA A 37 -16.98 -11.27 -7.25
N ASN A 38 -15.89 -10.51 -7.42
CA ASN A 38 -15.73 -9.55 -8.50
C ASN A 38 -14.94 -10.11 -9.71
N GLN A 39 -14.60 -11.40 -9.71
CA GLN A 39 -13.90 -12.09 -10.80
C GLN A 39 -12.57 -11.41 -11.20
N ILE A 40 -11.85 -10.88 -10.23
CA ILE A 40 -10.56 -10.19 -10.45
C ILE A 40 -9.46 -11.25 -10.57
N THR A 41 -8.72 -11.24 -11.67
CA THR A 41 -7.71 -12.27 -11.99
C THR A 41 -6.27 -11.79 -11.85
N ASN A 42 -6.04 -10.47 -11.82
CA ASN A 42 -4.72 -9.85 -11.81
C ASN A 42 -4.27 -9.34 -10.43
N LEU A 43 -5.00 -9.70 -9.36
CA LEU A 43 -4.75 -9.29 -7.99
C LEU A 43 -4.46 -10.50 -7.10
N LYS A 44 -3.37 -10.44 -6.35
CA LYS A 44 -3.06 -11.40 -5.27
C LYS A 44 -2.89 -10.68 -3.95
N ILE A 45 -3.27 -11.35 -2.85
CA ILE A 45 -3.09 -10.84 -1.49
C ILE A 45 -2.13 -11.75 -0.73
N ALA A 46 -1.02 -11.19 -0.27
CA ALA A 46 -0.08 -11.87 0.60
C ALA A 46 -0.37 -11.53 2.08
N ARG A 47 -0.47 -12.56 2.91
CA ARG A 47 -0.58 -12.36 4.35
C ARG A 47 0.78 -12.03 4.96
N LEU A 48 1.19 -10.76 4.87
CA LEU A 48 2.44 -10.22 5.39
C LEU A 48 2.20 -8.87 6.05
N SER A 49 3.02 -8.54 7.04
CA SER A 49 3.13 -7.17 7.52
C SER A 49 3.91 -6.29 6.52
N ALA A 50 3.91 -4.96 6.73
CA ALA A 50 4.70 -4.05 5.91
C ALA A 50 6.20 -4.33 6.06
N GLU A 51 6.65 -4.62 7.28
CA GLU A 51 8.04 -4.95 7.60
C GLU A 51 8.45 -6.29 6.95
N GLU A 52 7.62 -7.33 7.04
CA GLU A 52 7.87 -8.63 6.39
C GLU A 52 7.95 -8.48 4.87
N PHE A 53 7.08 -7.67 4.27
CA PHE A 53 7.17 -7.38 2.84
C PHE A 53 8.44 -6.61 2.49
N THR A 54 8.82 -5.62 3.31
CA THR A 54 10.07 -4.86 3.15
C THR A 54 11.28 -5.80 3.15
N GLU A 55 11.36 -6.71 4.10
CA GLU A 55 12.43 -7.71 4.17
C GLU A 55 12.43 -8.66 2.96
N ALA A 56 11.25 -9.16 2.55
CA ALA A 56 11.12 -10.03 1.38
C ALA A 56 11.62 -9.34 0.11
N TYR A 57 11.21 -8.10 -0.09
CA TYR A 57 11.50 -7.35 -1.30
C TYR A 57 12.94 -6.80 -1.36
N THR A 58 13.47 -6.31 -0.21
CA THR A 58 14.79 -5.65 -0.18
C THR A 58 15.94 -6.60 0.11
N GLN A 59 15.70 -7.65 0.89
CA GLN A 59 16.72 -8.58 1.39
C GLN A 59 16.61 -9.97 0.75
N ASN A 60 15.66 -10.18 -0.18
CA ASN A 60 15.32 -11.50 -0.75
C ASN A 60 15.00 -12.55 0.33
N ARG A 61 14.48 -12.14 1.48
CA ARG A 61 14.08 -13.07 2.52
C ARG A 61 12.88 -13.88 2.06
N GLU A 62 13.04 -15.20 2.09
CA GLU A 62 11.96 -16.11 1.73
C GLU A 62 10.94 -16.22 2.87
N PHE A 63 9.67 -16.05 2.54
CA PHE A 63 8.56 -16.28 3.44
C PHE A 63 7.73 -17.45 2.92
N ARG A 64 7.56 -18.47 3.75
CA ARG A 64 6.77 -19.67 3.41
C ARG A 64 5.36 -19.31 2.91
N ARG A 65 4.76 -18.27 3.49
CA ARG A 65 3.42 -17.79 3.09
C ARG A 65 3.37 -17.30 1.64
N LEU A 66 4.42 -16.70 1.10
CA LEU A 66 4.50 -16.33 -0.32
C LEU A 66 4.57 -17.56 -1.21
N GLN A 67 5.38 -18.54 -0.83
CA GLN A 67 5.51 -19.80 -1.57
C GLN A 67 4.19 -20.59 -1.60
N GLU A 68 3.51 -20.72 -0.44
CA GLU A 68 2.22 -21.41 -0.33
C GLU A 68 1.11 -20.74 -1.18
N GLN A 69 1.21 -19.42 -1.40
CA GLN A 69 0.27 -18.67 -2.23
C GLN A 69 0.71 -18.55 -3.70
N GLY A 70 1.82 -19.17 -4.08
CA GLY A 70 2.37 -19.09 -5.43
C GLY A 70 2.73 -17.65 -5.84
N ILE A 71 3.24 -16.86 -4.89
CA ILE A 71 3.68 -15.48 -5.10
C ILE A 71 5.21 -15.46 -5.16
N ASP A 72 5.74 -15.13 -6.33
CA ASP A 72 7.16 -14.83 -6.51
C ASP A 72 7.31 -13.35 -6.84
N LEU A 73 7.97 -12.59 -5.96
CA LEU A 73 8.13 -11.14 -6.11
C LEU A 73 8.95 -10.75 -7.34
N LYS A 74 9.77 -11.66 -7.85
CA LYS A 74 10.59 -11.45 -9.06
C LYS A 74 9.75 -11.38 -10.34
N ASN A 75 8.53 -11.88 -10.30
CA ASN A 75 7.61 -11.86 -11.43
C ASN A 75 6.81 -10.54 -11.53
N TYR A 76 7.07 -9.59 -10.62
CA TYR A 76 6.40 -8.28 -10.61
C TYR A 76 7.37 -7.19 -11.02
N ASP A 77 6.92 -6.33 -11.93
CA ASP A 77 7.57 -5.07 -12.26
C ASP A 77 6.87 -3.93 -11.51
N PHE A 78 7.28 -3.71 -10.27
CA PHE A 78 6.64 -2.76 -9.38
C PHE A 78 7.03 -1.32 -9.74
N SER A 79 6.11 -0.58 -10.34
CA SER A 79 6.25 0.85 -10.66
C SER A 79 5.58 1.79 -9.64
N THR A 80 4.56 1.29 -8.94
CA THR A 80 3.71 2.08 -8.07
C THR A 80 3.48 1.38 -6.74
N ILE A 81 3.56 2.13 -5.66
CA ILE A 81 3.14 1.69 -4.33
C ILE A 81 1.95 2.52 -3.84
N PHE A 82 0.97 1.84 -3.27
CA PHE A 82 -0.15 2.45 -2.56
C PHE A 82 -0.05 2.12 -1.07
N VAL A 83 -0.13 3.11 -0.21
CA VAL A 83 -0.13 2.94 1.25
C VAL A 83 -1.29 3.70 1.89
N ASP A 84 -1.97 3.03 2.81
CA ASP A 84 -3.02 3.57 3.68
C ASP A 84 -2.74 3.07 5.10
N PRO A 85 -1.71 3.62 5.75
CA PRO A 85 -1.23 3.14 7.05
C PRO A 85 -2.18 3.56 8.18
N PRO A 86 -2.04 2.96 9.38
CA PRO A 86 -2.70 3.43 10.58
C PRO A 86 -2.28 4.86 10.95
N ARG A 87 -2.95 5.48 11.92
CA ARG A 87 -2.73 6.88 12.34
C ARG A 87 -1.28 7.23 12.71
N ALA A 88 -0.47 6.24 13.06
CA ALA A 88 0.96 6.42 13.35
C ALA A 88 1.80 6.76 12.10
N GLY A 89 1.22 6.59 10.89
CA GLY A 89 1.95 6.74 9.64
C GLY A 89 2.76 5.49 9.28
N VAL A 90 3.69 5.66 8.37
CA VAL A 90 4.61 4.62 7.91
C VAL A 90 5.91 4.73 8.71
N ASP A 91 6.42 3.60 9.18
CA ASP A 91 7.71 3.54 9.88
C ASP A 91 8.89 3.81 8.93
N ASP A 92 10.06 4.15 9.51
CA ASP A 92 11.24 4.58 8.75
C ASP A 92 11.75 3.53 7.76
N GLU A 93 11.72 2.25 8.10
CA GLU A 93 12.21 1.18 7.21
C GLU A 93 11.24 0.96 6.04
N THR A 94 9.95 0.92 6.32
CA THR A 94 8.92 0.87 5.28
C THR A 94 8.95 2.14 4.41
N LEU A 95 9.23 3.32 5.00
CA LEU A 95 9.32 4.57 4.26
C LEU A 95 10.51 4.57 3.28
N LYS A 96 11.65 3.98 3.65
CA LYS A 96 12.79 3.75 2.75
C LYS A 96 12.42 2.83 1.58
N LEU A 97 11.58 1.83 1.83
CA LEU A 97 11.05 0.99 0.76
C LEU A 97 10.14 1.80 -0.16
N VAL A 98 9.18 2.54 0.40
CA VAL A 98 8.24 3.39 -0.36
C VAL A 98 8.99 4.34 -1.29
N ALA A 99 10.08 4.93 -0.84
CA ALA A 99 10.93 5.83 -1.62
C ALA A 99 11.65 5.17 -2.82
N ARG A 100 11.59 3.86 -2.98
CA ARG A 100 12.19 3.16 -4.15
C ARG A 100 11.28 3.18 -5.38
N PHE A 101 9.97 3.29 -5.18
CA PHE A 101 8.98 3.21 -6.25
C PHE A 101 8.91 4.52 -7.04
N ASP A 102 8.60 4.44 -8.33
CA ASP A 102 8.50 5.61 -9.19
C ASP A 102 7.26 6.45 -8.88
N ASN A 103 6.17 5.79 -8.47
CA ASN A 103 4.94 6.44 -8.06
C ASN A 103 4.52 6.00 -6.67
N VAL A 104 4.14 6.97 -5.84
CA VAL A 104 3.62 6.72 -4.49
C VAL A 104 2.24 7.34 -4.37
N LEU A 105 1.24 6.52 -4.06
CA LEU A 105 -0.09 6.96 -3.65
C LEU A 105 -0.19 6.74 -2.13
N TYR A 106 -0.34 7.81 -1.37
CA TYR A 106 -0.40 7.77 0.08
C TYR A 106 -1.70 8.40 0.56
N ILE A 107 -2.56 7.61 1.20
CA ILE A 107 -3.76 8.08 1.92
C ILE A 107 -3.45 8.04 3.42
N SER A 108 -3.96 9.01 4.15
CA SER A 108 -3.75 9.10 5.60
C SER A 108 -4.92 9.75 6.31
N CYS A 109 -5.38 9.11 7.39
CA CYS A 109 -6.34 9.69 8.33
C CYS A 109 -5.68 10.63 9.38
N ASN A 110 -4.37 10.90 9.25
CA ASN A 110 -3.63 11.82 10.10
C ASN A 110 -2.68 12.69 9.27
N PRO A 111 -3.08 13.94 8.96
CA PRO A 111 -2.26 14.86 8.17
C PRO A 111 -0.90 15.19 8.78
N GLU A 112 -0.76 15.13 10.11
CA GLU A 112 0.50 15.44 10.80
C GLU A 112 1.54 14.35 10.52
N THR A 113 1.16 13.07 10.64
CA THR A 113 2.07 11.96 10.33
C THR A 113 2.34 11.86 8.84
N LEU A 114 1.34 12.15 7.97
CA LEU A 114 1.59 12.27 6.54
C LEU A 114 2.65 13.33 6.26
N ARG A 115 2.52 14.53 6.85
CA ARG A 115 3.51 15.58 6.67
C ARG A 115 4.91 15.15 7.07
N ALA A 116 5.07 14.51 8.24
CA ALA A 116 6.37 14.01 8.70
C ALA A 116 6.99 13.01 7.70
N ASN A 117 6.18 12.09 7.16
CA ASN A 117 6.62 11.15 6.14
C ASN A 117 6.97 11.85 4.82
N LEU A 118 6.25 12.90 4.45
CA LEU A 118 6.54 13.71 3.26
C LEU A 118 7.88 14.43 3.33
N ASP A 119 8.34 14.83 4.51
CA ASP A 119 9.68 15.44 4.69
C ASP A 119 10.80 14.49 4.23
N THR A 120 10.59 13.18 4.36
CA THR A 120 11.50 12.15 3.83
C THR A 120 11.25 11.88 2.34
N LEU A 121 10.01 11.62 1.95
CA LEU A 121 9.67 11.24 0.56
C LEU A 121 9.99 12.36 -0.43
N CYS A 122 9.79 13.62 -0.07
CA CYS A 122 10.08 14.76 -0.93
C CYS A 122 11.57 14.99 -1.21
N GLN A 123 12.47 14.28 -0.53
CA GLN A 123 13.90 14.28 -0.90
C GLN A 123 14.12 13.63 -2.28
N THR A 124 13.33 12.60 -2.61
CA THR A 124 13.44 11.83 -3.85
C THR A 124 12.25 11.97 -4.81
N HIS A 125 11.13 12.51 -4.32
CA HIS A 125 9.88 12.63 -5.07
C HIS A 125 9.35 14.06 -5.10
N THR A 126 8.49 14.33 -6.09
CA THR A 126 7.71 15.55 -6.21
C THR A 126 6.24 15.23 -5.94
N ILE A 127 5.55 16.10 -5.19
CA ILE A 127 4.09 15.98 -5.02
C ILE A 127 3.43 16.47 -6.31
N GLU A 128 2.78 15.55 -7.03
CA GLU A 128 2.04 15.85 -8.26
C GLU A 128 0.60 16.31 -7.95
N ARG A 129 -0.01 15.68 -6.95
CA ARG A 129 -1.36 16.03 -6.50
C ARG A 129 -1.50 15.82 -5.00
N ALA A 130 -2.33 16.66 -4.38
CA ALA A 130 -2.77 16.52 -3.00
C ALA A 130 -4.27 16.80 -2.92
N ALA A 131 -4.97 16.10 -2.02
CA ALA A 131 -6.38 16.27 -1.76
C ALA A 131 -6.71 16.06 -0.29
N LEU A 132 -7.74 16.75 0.18
CA LEU A 132 -8.36 16.54 1.48
C LEU A 132 -9.78 16.03 1.26
N PHE A 133 -10.18 15.05 2.08
CA PHE A 133 -11.49 14.44 2.02
C PHE A 133 -12.17 14.56 3.39
N ASP A 134 -13.18 15.41 3.49
CA ASP A 134 -13.98 15.57 4.70
C ASP A 134 -15.11 14.53 4.72
N GLN A 135 -14.75 13.31 5.13
CA GLN A 135 -15.69 12.19 5.25
C GLN A 135 -16.32 12.08 6.65
N PHE A 136 -15.83 12.86 7.61
CA PHE A 136 -16.26 12.83 9.01
C PHE A 136 -16.69 14.23 9.47
N PRO A 137 -17.75 14.81 8.87
CA PRO A 137 -18.18 16.17 9.17
C PRO A 137 -18.49 16.31 10.67
N PHE A 138 -18.24 17.49 11.22
CA PHE A 138 -18.39 17.80 12.65
C PHE A 138 -17.42 17.06 13.59
N THR A 139 -16.37 16.47 13.06
CA THR A 139 -15.27 15.86 13.85
C THR A 139 -13.92 16.52 13.51
N HIS A 140 -12.87 16.17 14.24
CA HIS A 140 -11.49 16.58 13.93
C HIS A 140 -10.79 15.61 12.97
N HIS A 141 -11.51 14.64 12.43
CA HIS A 141 -10.95 13.66 11.49
C HIS A 141 -11.06 14.16 10.07
N ILE A 142 -9.95 14.15 9.37
CA ILE A 142 -9.88 14.44 7.94
C ILE A 142 -8.99 13.39 7.26
N GLU A 143 -9.42 12.91 6.12
CA GLU A 143 -8.58 12.09 5.25
C GLU A 143 -7.79 12.98 4.31
N SER A 144 -6.53 12.64 4.10
CA SER A 144 -5.67 13.34 3.17
C SER A 144 -4.99 12.35 2.23
N GLY A 145 -4.80 12.73 0.99
CA GLY A 145 -4.16 11.91 0.00
C GLY A 145 -3.15 12.69 -0.80
N VAL A 146 -2.03 12.05 -1.14
CA VAL A 146 -1.03 12.60 -2.03
C VAL A 146 -0.62 11.57 -3.08
N TRP A 147 -0.36 12.07 -4.29
CA TRP A 147 0.34 11.34 -5.31
C TRP A 147 1.71 11.98 -5.52
N LEU A 148 2.76 11.17 -5.34
CA LEU A 148 4.13 11.58 -5.57
C LEU A 148 4.74 10.81 -6.73
N LYS A 149 5.61 11.48 -7.47
CA LYS A 149 6.37 10.91 -8.58
C LYS A 149 7.86 11.13 -8.34
N LYS A 150 8.66 10.13 -8.63
CA LYS A 150 10.12 10.18 -8.52
C LYS A 150 10.69 11.28 -9.42
N LYS A 151 11.66 12.03 -8.89
CA LYS A 151 12.36 13.10 -9.61
C LYS A 151 13.22 12.59 -10.76
#